data_3af19a9ae8632479a98802890661a84b
#
_entry.id   3af19a9ae8632479a98802890661a84b
#
_cell.length_a   1.000
_cell.length_b   1.000
_cell.length_c   1.000
_cell.angle_alpha   90.00
_cell.angle_beta   90.00
_cell.angle_gamma   90.00
#
_symmetry.space_group_name_H-M   'P 1'
#
loop_
_entity.id
_entity.type
_entity.pdbx_description
1 polymer ?
#
loop_
_entity_poly.entity_id
_entity_poly.type
_entity_poly.pdbx_seq_one_letter_code
_entity_poly.pdbx_strand_id
1 'polypeptide(L)'
;MRGAEATSGGGSRWQAAGRALRHRNFQLFFSGQLISLIGTWMQSVAQSWLVYRLTGSALLLGSVGFASQVPVFLFAPLGGIAADRFNRRHIVIATQVAAMLLASVLAALTLLHKVQVWHVFVLASLLGVVNAFDIPGRQSFLVDMVGKEDLMNAIALNSSMFNGARVIGPAIAGILVAKIGEGWCFFANAVSYIAVIIGLLLMHVIRPVRAAMASPLEHMMEGFRFVNQTAPIRALLLLLGLVSLVGMPYVVLMPIFADQILHGGARGLGILMGATGVGALLGALTLAFREGVKGLEIGRASCRERV
;
A
#
# COMPACT_ATOMS: atom_id res chain seq x y z
N MET A 1 -32.48 -22.55 40.24
CA MET A 1 -32.38 -21.19 39.69
C MET A 1 -30.98 -20.96 39.16
N ARG A 2 -30.75 -21.26 37.90
CA ARG A 2 -29.58 -20.89 37.10
C ARG A 2 -30.09 -20.82 35.67
N GLY A 3 -30.36 -19.65 35.22
CA GLY A 3 -30.71 -19.36 33.85
C GLY A 3 -30.50 -17.89 33.58
N ALA A 4 -30.01 -17.65 32.38
CA ALA A 4 -29.89 -16.33 31.74
C ALA A 4 -28.62 -15.52 32.03
N GLU A 5 -27.59 -15.80 31.23
CA GLU A 5 -26.68 -14.77 30.74
C GLU A 5 -25.91 -15.29 29.52
N ALA A 6 -26.53 -15.26 28.36
CA ALA A 6 -25.85 -15.53 27.08
C ALA A 6 -26.63 -14.92 25.92
N THR A 7 -26.73 -13.57 25.87
CA THR A 7 -27.15 -12.87 24.63
C THR A 7 -26.77 -11.39 24.64
N SER A 8 -25.47 -11.05 24.69
CA SER A 8 -25.04 -9.67 24.41
C SER A 8 -23.70 -9.54 23.66
N GLY A 9 -23.22 -10.63 23.05
CA GLY A 9 -21.89 -10.67 22.43
C GLY A 9 -21.77 -10.04 21.02
N GLY A 10 -22.85 -9.89 20.28
CA GLY A 10 -22.79 -9.46 18.87
C GLY A 10 -22.63 -7.95 18.67
N GLY A 11 -23.38 -7.14 19.42
CA GLY A 11 -23.36 -5.69 19.27
C GLY A 11 -22.04 -5.02 19.73
N SER A 12 -21.39 -5.61 20.74
CA SER A 12 -20.11 -5.11 21.27
C SER A 12 -18.95 -5.30 20.29
N ARG A 13 -18.88 -6.38 19.55
CA ARG A 13 -17.80 -6.67 18.57
C ARG A 13 -17.84 -5.74 17.36
N TRP A 14 -19.02 -5.46 16.79
CA TRP A 14 -19.19 -4.55 15.67
C TRP A 14 -18.94 -3.09 16.07
N GLN A 15 -19.34 -2.71 17.28
CA GLN A 15 -19.03 -1.37 17.82
C GLN A 15 -17.54 -1.20 18.10
N ALA A 16 -16.83 -2.25 18.50
CA ALA A 16 -15.39 -2.24 18.66
C ALA A 16 -14.66 -2.14 17.31
N ALA A 17 -15.16 -2.78 16.26
CA ALA A 17 -14.54 -2.79 14.94
C ALA A 17 -14.53 -1.41 14.23
N GLY A 18 -15.46 -0.52 14.58
CA GLY A 18 -15.58 0.82 13.99
C GLY A 18 -15.13 1.98 14.88
N ARG A 19 -14.43 1.73 15.99
CA ARG A 19 -14.08 2.77 16.98
C ARG A 19 -13.26 3.91 16.38
N ALA A 20 -12.31 3.63 15.53
CA ALA A 20 -11.51 4.67 14.87
C ALA A 20 -12.35 5.57 13.94
N LEU A 21 -13.46 5.05 13.38
CA LEU A 21 -14.38 5.85 12.56
C LEU A 21 -15.21 6.86 13.38
N ARG A 22 -15.12 6.88 14.71
CA ARG A 22 -15.73 7.95 15.53
C ARG A 22 -14.93 9.26 15.46
N HIS A 23 -13.63 9.16 15.12
CA HIS A 23 -12.76 10.32 14.99
C HIS A 23 -12.98 10.99 13.63
N ARG A 24 -13.48 12.24 13.61
CA ARG A 24 -13.75 13.00 12.38
C ARG A 24 -12.54 13.08 11.46
N ASN A 25 -11.35 13.28 12.01
CA ASN A 25 -10.11 13.33 11.22
C ASN A 25 -9.85 12.01 10.49
N PHE A 26 -10.07 10.88 11.18
CA PHE A 26 -9.91 9.57 10.58
C PHE A 26 -10.98 9.27 9.52
N GLN A 27 -12.23 9.72 9.71
CA GLN A 27 -13.28 9.60 8.68
C GLN A 27 -12.89 10.32 7.39
N LEU A 28 -12.41 11.57 7.51
CA LEU A 28 -11.97 12.39 6.37
C LEU A 28 -10.78 11.73 5.64
N PHE A 29 -9.83 11.20 6.42
CA PHE A 29 -8.70 10.46 5.87
C PHE A 29 -9.16 9.20 5.16
N PHE A 30 -9.94 8.36 5.84
CA PHE A 30 -10.36 7.05 5.36
C PHE A 30 -11.15 7.15 4.04
N SER A 31 -12.13 8.06 3.97
CA SER A 31 -12.95 8.25 2.77
C SER A 31 -12.13 8.75 1.58
N GLY A 32 -11.31 9.78 1.77
CA GLY A 32 -10.44 10.30 0.71
C GLY A 32 -9.41 9.26 0.27
N GLN A 33 -8.77 8.60 1.23
CA GLN A 33 -7.72 7.61 0.97
C GLN A 33 -8.26 6.35 0.26
N LEU A 34 -9.48 5.91 0.57
CA LEU A 34 -10.12 4.78 -0.11
C LEU A 34 -10.28 5.06 -1.61
N ILE A 35 -10.79 6.24 -1.96
CA ILE A 35 -10.96 6.66 -3.35
C ILE A 35 -9.60 6.71 -4.06
N SER A 36 -8.60 7.32 -3.43
CA SER A 36 -7.26 7.45 -4.00
C SER A 36 -6.53 6.12 -4.13
N LEU A 37 -6.68 5.20 -3.18
CA LEU A 37 -6.07 3.88 -3.27
C LEU A 37 -6.66 3.05 -4.41
N ILE A 38 -7.98 3.12 -4.62
CA ILE A 38 -8.62 2.46 -5.78
C ILE A 38 -8.00 3.02 -7.07
N GLY A 39 -7.87 4.35 -7.18
CA GLY A 39 -7.21 5.01 -8.32
C GLY A 39 -5.76 4.57 -8.50
N THR A 40 -4.99 4.48 -7.42
CA THR A 40 -3.58 4.07 -7.43
C THR A 40 -3.41 2.62 -7.93
N TRP A 41 -4.24 1.68 -7.44
CA TRP A 41 -4.22 0.30 -7.91
C TRP A 41 -4.68 0.18 -9.37
N MET A 42 -5.67 0.98 -9.76
CA MET A 42 -6.12 1.07 -11.16
C MET A 42 -4.99 1.59 -12.06
N GLN A 43 -4.28 2.66 -11.66
CA GLN A 43 -3.13 3.19 -12.39
C GLN A 43 -2.02 2.15 -12.52
N SER A 44 -1.72 1.40 -11.46
CA SER A 44 -0.67 0.37 -11.47
C SER A 44 -0.91 -0.67 -12.57
N VAL A 45 -2.16 -1.15 -12.71
CA VAL A 45 -2.55 -2.10 -13.78
C VAL A 45 -2.45 -1.46 -15.16
N ALA A 46 -3.03 -0.26 -15.31
CA ALA A 46 -3.01 0.47 -16.57
C ALA A 46 -1.57 0.79 -17.03
N GLN A 47 -0.68 1.15 -16.10
CA GLN A 47 0.73 1.43 -16.39
C GLN A 47 1.48 0.17 -16.83
N SER A 48 1.27 -0.95 -16.17
CA SER A 48 1.88 -2.23 -16.57
C SER A 48 1.40 -2.66 -17.95
N TRP A 49 0.11 -2.51 -18.22
CA TRP A 49 -0.46 -2.76 -19.55
C TRP A 49 0.09 -1.83 -20.62
N LEU A 50 0.20 -0.52 -20.33
CA LEU A 50 0.77 0.48 -21.25
C LEU A 50 2.21 0.12 -21.65
N VAL A 51 3.07 -0.20 -20.67
CA VAL A 51 4.46 -0.60 -20.94
C VAL A 51 4.50 -1.86 -21.81
N TYR A 52 3.69 -2.86 -21.47
CA TYR A 52 3.59 -4.09 -22.26
C TYR A 52 3.13 -3.80 -23.71
N ARG A 53 2.07 -3.02 -23.89
CA ARG A 53 1.51 -2.67 -25.20
C ARG A 53 2.51 -1.87 -26.06
N LEU A 54 3.31 -1.00 -25.45
CA LEU A 54 4.32 -0.21 -26.16
C LEU A 54 5.55 -1.02 -26.58
N THR A 55 5.87 -2.11 -25.86
CA THR A 55 7.19 -2.75 -25.98
C THR A 55 7.16 -4.25 -26.24
N GLY A 56 6.12 -4.96 -25.80
CA GLY A 56 6.09 -6.42 -25.78
C GLY A 56 7.18 -7.08 -24.92
N SER A 57 7.96 -6.29 -24.16
CA SER A 57 9.20 -6.73 -23.52
C SER A 57 9.01 -6.98 -22.02
N ALA A 58 9.28 -8.21 -21.58
CA ALA A 58 9.35 -8.58 -20.16
C ALA A 58 10.44 -7.80 -19.42
N LEU A 59 11.57 -7.54 -20.09
CA LEU A 59 12.70 -6.80 -19.51
C LEU A 59 12.29 -5.35 -19.20
N LEU A 60 11.60 -4.67 -20.10
CA LEU A 60 11.16 -3.29 -19.88
C LEU A 60 10.05 -3.19 -18.83
N LEU A 61 9.14 -4.18 -18.75
CA LEU A 61 8.20 -4.29 -17.64
C LEU A 61 8.94 -4.38 -16.29
N GLY A 62 9.91 -5.28 -16.20
CA GLY A 62 10.76 -5.44 -15.03
C GLY A 62 11.54 -4.18 -14.69
N SER A 63 12.11 -3.50 -15.70
CA SER A 63 12.89 -2.27 -15.51
C SER A 63 12.04 -1.11 -14.97
N VAL A 64 10.82 -0.93 -15.44
CA VAL A 64 9.90 0.10 -14.93
C VAL A 64 9.46 -0.26 -13.50
N GLY A 65 9.16 -1.53 -13.22
CA GLY A 65 8.87 -2.01 -11.87
C GLY A 65 10.04 -1.76 -10.89
N PHE A 66 11.26 -2.07 -11.32
CA PHE A 66 12.48 -1.80 -10.56
C PHE A 66 12.68 -0.30 -10.32
N ALA A 67 12.51 0.52 -11.36
CA ALA A 67 12.62 1.97 -11.28
C ALA A 67 11.63 2.62 -10.30
N SER A 68 10.44 2.03 -10.12
CA SER A 68 9.48 2.51 -9.14
C SER A 68 9.84 2.15 -7.70
N GLN A 69 10.56 1.04 -7.47
CA GLN A 69 10.82 0.49 -6.14
C GLN A 69 12.19 0.90 -5.58
N VAL A 70 13.20 1.06 -6.43
CA VAL A 70 14.54 1.45 -6.00
C VAL A 70 14.57 2.77 -5.24
N PRO A 71 13.90 3.86 -5.70
CA PRO A 71 13.86 5.09 -4.94
C PRO A 71 13.17 4.94 -3.58
N VAL A 72 12.12 4.10 -3.50
CA VAL A 72 11.48 3.80 -2.21
C VAL A 72 12.48 3.18 -1.25
N PHE A 73 13.22 2.17 -1.69
CA PHE A 73 14.22 1.49 -0.87
C PHE A 73 15.34 2.43 -0.41
N LEU A 74 15.87 3.26 -1.33
CA LEU A 74 16.98 4.16 -1.04
C LEU A 74 16.58 5.33 -0.13
N PHE A 75 15.39 5.90 -0.34
CA PHE A 75 14.97 7.14 0.34
C PHE A 75 13.98 6.91 1.50
N ALA A 76 13.47 5.69 1.72
CA ALA A 76 12.56 5.40 2.84
C ALA A 76 13.14 5.80 4.23
N PRO A 77 14.43 5.60 4.53
CA PRO A 77 15.01 6.09 5.78
C PRO A 77 14.92 7.61 5.94
N LEU A 78 15.13 8.37 4.84
CA LEU A 78 14.98 9.82 4.84
C LEU A 78 13.52 10.23 5.03
N GLY A 79 12.58 9.49 4.42
CA GLY A 79 11.14 9.67 4.63
C GLY A 79 10.72 9.45 6.08
N GLY A 80 11.28 8.45 6.76
CA GLY A 80 11.09 8.22 8.19
C GLY A 80 11.59 9.39 9.04
N ILE A 81 12.81 9.86 8.78
CA ILE A 81 13.39 11.04 9.45
C ILE A 81 12.52 12.28 9.22
N ALA A 82 12.04 12.49 7.99
CA ALA A 82 11.16 13.61 7.68
C ALA A 82 9.84 13.53 8.46
N ALA A 83 9.23 12.34 8.55
CA ALA A 83 8.00 12.10 9.30
C ALA A 83 8.15 12.35 10.82
N ASP A 84 9.37 12.21 11.35
CA ASP A 84 9.66 12.49 12.76
C ASP A 84 9.97 13.97 13.01
N ARG A 85 10.59 14.66 12.08
CA ARG A 85 11.03 16.06 12.24
C ARG A 85 9.99 17.08 11.80
N PHE A 86 9.28 16.80 10.71
CA PHE A 86 8.34 17.74 10.12
C PHE A 86 6.87 17.40 10.45
N ASN A 87 5.97 18.30 10.08
CA ASN A 87 4.54 18.07 10.23
C ASN A 87 4.07 16.99 9.23
N ARG A 88 3.66 15.84 9.76
CA ARG A 88 3.23 14.67 8.97
C ARG A 88 2.10 15.00 8.00
N ARG A 89 1.14 15.84 8.43
CA ARG A 89 0.05 16.31 7.56
C ARG A 89 0.59 17.05 6.33
N HIS A 90 1.56 17.94 6.51
CA HIS A 90 2.15 18.69 5.39
C HIS A 90 2.96 17.77 4.47
N ILE A 91 3.68 16.78 5.03
CA ILE A 91 4.39 15.78 4.22
C ILE A 91 3.39 15.03 3.36
N VAL A 92 2.31 14.49 3.95
CA VAL A 92 1.30 13.73 3.20
C VAL A 92 0.61 14.61 2.16
N ILE A 93 0.27 15.87 2.45
CA ILE A 93 -0.30 16.79 1.44
C ILE A 93 0.69 17.00 0.29
N ALA A 94 1.96 17.28 0.57
CA ALA A 94 2.96 17.52 -0.46
C ALA A 94 3.17 16.29 -1.34
N THR A 95 3.24 15.09 -0.75
CA THR A 95 3.36 13.82 -1.50
C THR A 95 2.13 13.52 -2.35
N GLN A 96 0.91 13.77 -1.84
CA GLN A 96 -0.32 13.59 -2.61
C GLN A 96 -0.42 14.59 -3.78
N VAL A 97 -0.01 15.84 -3.59
CA VAL A 97 0.06 16.84 -4.68
C VAL A 97 1.09 16.41 -5.72
N ALA A 98 2.28 15.98 -5.30
CA ALA A 98 3.31 15.50 -6.22
C ALA A 98 2.83 14.28 -7.02
N ALA A 99 2.22 13.28 -6.35
CA ALA A 99 1.66 12.11 -7.02
C ALA A 99 0.54 12.47 -8.01
N MET A 100 -0.34 13.42 -7.65
CA MET A 100 -1.37 13.97 -8.54
C MET A 100 -0.77 14.57 -9.80
N LEU A 101 0.27 15.39 -9.67
CA LEU A 101 0.95 16.02 -10.81
C LEU A 101 1.59 14.96 -11.72
N LEU A 102 2.29 13.97 -11.15
CA LEU A 102 2.89 12.87 -11.92
C LEU A 102 1.83 12.06 -12.67
N ALA A 103 0.72 11.74 -12.01
CA ALA A 103 -0.40 11.04 -12.65
C ALA A 103 -1.05 11.89 -13.76
N SER A 104 -1.19 13.21 -13.55
CA SER A 104 -1.72 14.14 -14.55
C SER A 104 -0.82 14.23 -15.78
N VAL A 105 0.50 14.29 -15.59
CA VAL A 105 1.46 14.29 -16.70
C VAL A 105 1.38 12.98 -17.50
N LEU A 106 1.34 11.84 -16.79
CA LEU A 106 1.21 10.54 -17.45
C LEU A 106 -0.11 10.43 -18.22
N ALA A 107 -1.22 10.91 -17.65
CA ALA A 107 -2.52 10.97 -18.30
C ALA A 107 -2.48 11.82 -19.57
N ALA A 108 -1.94 13.03 -19.49
CA ALA A 108 -1.84 13.94 -20.60
C ALA A 108 -0.99 13.35 -21.75
N LEU A 109 0.19 12.81 -21.44
CA LEU A 109 1.06 12.18 -22.43
C LEU A 109 0.37 11.00 -23.13
N THR A 110 -0.38 10.20 -22.36
CA THR A 110 -1.06 9.01 -22.88
C THR A 110 -2.27 9.39 -23.73
N LEU A 111 -3.11 10.32 -23.27
CA LEU A 111 -4.29 10.80 -24.01
C LEU A 111 -3.93 11.55 -25.30
N LEU A 112 -2.80 12.26 -25.29
CA LEU A 112 -2.26 12.95 -26.47
C LEU A 112 -1.47 12.01 -27.40
N HIS A 113 -1.40 10.71 -27.11
CA HIS A 113 -0.63 9.71 -27.87
C HIS A 113 0.87 10.04 -28.00
N LYS A 114 1.44 10.81 -27.06
CA LYS A 114 2.86 11.20 -27.04
C LYS A 114 3.68 10.41 -26.02
N VAL A 115 3.05 9.47 -25.31
CA VAL A 115 3.74 8.67 -24.30
C VAL A 115 4.77 7.74 -24.95
N GLN A 116 5.95 7.69 -24.32
CA GLN A 116 7.04 6.78 -24.67
C GLN A 116 7.50 6.06 -23.40
N VAL A 117 8.19 4.94 -23.53
CA VAL A 117 8.60 4.10 -22.38
C VAL A 117 9.48 4.87 -21.38
N TRP A 118 10.36 5.72 -21.86
CA TRP A 118 11.23 6.52 -21.00
C TRP A 118 10.43 7.53 -20.14
N HIS A 119 9.31 8.08 -20.66
CA HIS A 119 8.41 8.91 -19.83
C HIS A 119 7.86 8.10 -18.66
N VAL A 120 7.39 6.86 -18.94
CA VAL A 120 6.86 5.99 -17.89
C VAL A 120 7.93 5.63 -16.88
N PHE A 121 9.15 5.34 -17.34
CA PHE A 121 10.30 5.04 -16.48
C PHE A 121 10.63 6.19 -15.54
N VAL A 122 10.75 7.42 -16.05
CA VAL A 122 11.05 8.61 -15.26
C VAL A 122 9.92 8.92 -14.27
N LEU A 123 8.66 8.91 -14.74
CA LEU A 123 7.52 9.19 -13.87
C LEU A 123 7.34 8.12 -12.78
N ALA A 124 7.61 6.85 -13.09
CA ALA A 124 7.59 5.76 -12.10
C ALA A 124 8.71 5.94 -11.05
N SER A 125 9.91 6.34 -11.46
CA SER A 125 11.03 6.63 -10.56
C SER A 125 10.70 7.81 -9.63
N LEU A 126 10.16 8.88 -10.16
CA LEU A 126 9.74 10.05 -9.38
C LEU A 126 8.61 9.71 -8.40
N LEU A 127 7.65 8.89 -8.83
CA LEU A 127 6.59 8.38 -7.94
C LEU A 127 7.19 7.52 -6.83
N GLY A 128 8.23 6.73 -7.13
CA GLY A 128 8.99 5.98 -6.12
C GLY A 128 9.62 6.89 -5.06
N VAL A 129 10.21 8.04 -5.46
CA VAL A 129 10.71 9.05 -4.52
C VAL A 129 9.56 9.60 -3.67
N VAL A 130 8.44 9.97 -4.28
CA VAL A 130 7.25 10.46 -3.55
C VAL A 130 6.78 9.43 -2.52
N ASN A 131 6.69 8.15 -2.90
CA ASN A 131 6.27 7.06 -2.02
C ASN A 131 7.23 6.83 -0.85
N ALA A 132 8.53 7.06 -1.02
CA ALA A 132 9.52 6.97 0.04
C ALA A 132 9.22 7.91 1.22
N PHE A 133 8.57 9.04 0.98
CA PHE A 133 8.12 9.98 2.01
C PHE A 133 6.66 9.79 2.40
N ASP A 134 5.80 9.43 1.44
CA ASP A 134 4.36 9.22 1.69
C ASP A 134 4.10 8.06 2.65
N ILE A 135 4.72 6.91 2.41
CA ILE A 135 4.48 5.70 3.20
C ILE A 135 4.75 5.91 4.69
N PRO A 136 5.97 6.33 5.13
CA PRO A 136 6.25 6.54 6.55
C PRO A 136 5.47 7.74 7.11
N GLY A 137 5.29 8.80 6.32
CA GLY A 137 4.49 9.96 6.71
C GLY A 137 3.06 9.59 7.05
N ARG A 138 2.40 8.84 6.20
CA ARG A 138 1.03 8.38 6.35
C ARG A 138 0.87 7.37 7.49
N GLN A 139 1.76 6.40 7.63
CA GLN A 139 1.73 5.44 8.74
C GLN A 139 1.89 6.12 10.09
N SER A 140 2.82 7.04 10.19
CA SER A 140 3.04 7.82 11.42
C SER A 140 1.87 8.78 11.71
N PHE A 141 1.13 9.22 10.71
CA PHE A 141 0.01 10.14 10.85
C PHE A 141 -1.24 9.48 11.44
N LEU A 142 -1.38 8.15 11.34
CA LEU A 142 -2.53 7.42 11.90
C LEU A 142 -2.70 7.69 13.39
N VAL A 143 -1.62 7.64 14.17
CA VAL A 143 -1.67 7.89 15.61
C VAL A 143 -2.08 9.32 15.95
N ASP A 144 -1.70 10.29 15.10
CA ASP A 144 -2.06 11.70 15.30
C ASP A 144 -3.57 11.96 15.07
N MET A 145 -4.25 11.07 14.32
CA MET A 145 -5.68 11.17 14.01
C MET A 145 -6.59 10.51 15.05
N VAL A 146 -6.18 9.38 15.64
CA VAL A 146 -7.06 8.56 16.50
C VAL A 146 -6.54 8.40 17.93
N GLY A 147 -5.30 8.84 18.20
CA GLY A 147 -4.66 8.59 19.49
C GLY A 147 -4.15 7.14 19.64
N LYS A 148 -3.53 6.85 20.81
CA LYS A 148 -2.94 5.52 21.07
C LYS A 148 -3.99 4.44 21.34
N GLU A 149 -5.14 4.80 21.91
CA GLU A 149 -6.19 3.87 22.34
C GLU A 149 -6.88 3.19 21.15
N ASP A 150 -7.16 3.94 20.09
CA ASP A 150 -7.86 3.43 18.89
C ASP A 150 -6.91 3.10 17.73
N LEU A 151 -5.58 3.21 17.95
CA LEU A 151 -4.57 3.01 16.91
C LEU A 151 -4.64 1.61 16.27
N MET A 152 -4.80 0.55 17.05
CA MET A 152 -4.91 -0.81 16.53
C MET A 152 -6.13 -0.98 15.62
N ASN A 153 -7.25 -0.35 15.98
CA ASN A 153 -8.46 -0.34 15.16
C ASN A 153 -8.26 0.46 13.85
N ALA A 154 -7.60 1.62 13.93
CA ALA A 154 -7.25 2.42 12.75
C ALA A 154 -6.30 1.65 11.78
N ILE A 155 -5.31 0.93 12.32
CA ILE A 155 -4.41 0.07 11.53
C ILE A 155 -5.20 -1.04 10.82
N ALA A 156 -6.10 -1.72 11.54
CA ALA A 156 -6.93 -2.77 10.96
C ALA A 156 -7.82 -2.26 9.83
N LEU A 157 -8.49 -1.12 10.03
CA LEU A 157 -9.32 -0.47 9.01
C LEU A 157 -8.47 0.00 7.81
N ASN A 158 -7.30 0.59 8.05
CA ASN A 158 -6.38 1.00 6.99
C ASN A 158 -5.90 -0.20 6.16
N SER A 159 -5.59 -1.34 6.80
CA SER A 159 -5.22 -2.57 6.12
C SER A 159 -6.39 -3.13 5.30
N SER A 160 -7.60 -3.10 5.82
CA SER A 160 -8.81 -3.53 5.11
C SER A 160 -9.09 -2.66 3.89
N MET A 161 -8.93 -1.35 4.02
CA MET A 161 -9.05 -0.39 2.92
C MET A 161 -8.03 -0.66 1.82
N PHE A 162 -6.76 -0.89 2.18
CA PHE A 162 -5.69 -1.19 1.25
C PHE A 162 -5.96 -2.48 0.46
N ASN A 163 -6.38 -3.55 1.15
CA ASN A 163 -6.71 -4.83 0.50
C ASN A 163 -7.99 -4.73 -0.34
N GLY A 164 -9.01 -4.01 0.12
CA GLY A 164 -10.21 -3.75 -0.67
C GLY A 164 -9.91 -2.99 -1.97
N ALA A 165 -9.10 -1.95 -1.90
CA ALA A 165 -8.67 -1.19 -3.07
C ALA A 165 -7.84 -2.05 -4.04
N ARG A 166 -7.02 -2.97 -3.54
CA ARG A 166 -6.25 -3.94 -4.34
C ARG A 166 -7.13 -4.91 -5.12
N VAL A 167 -8.36 -5.17 -4.68
CA VAL A 167 -9.35 -5.97 -5.44
C VAL A 167 -10.09 -5.10 -6.45
N ILE A 168 -10.62 -3.97 -5.99
CA ILE A 168 -11.51 -3.12 -6.77
C ILE A 168 -10.76 -2.38 -7.89
N GLY A 169 -9.58 -1.84 -7.60
CA GLY A 169 -8.79 -1.06 -8.56
C GLY A 169 -8.48 -1.81 -9.85
N PRO A 170 -7.85 -3.01 -9.78
CA PRO A 170 -7.58 -3.82 -10.96
C PRO A 170 -8.81 -4.23 -11.74
N ALA A 171 -9.92 -4.55 -11.07
CA ALA A 171 -11.17 -4.90 -11.74
C ALA A 171 -11.72 -3.73 -12.59
N ILE A 172 -11.70 -2.52 -12.02
CA ILE A 172 -12.08 -1.30 -12.75
C ILE A 172 -11.09 -1.02 -13.88
N ALA A 173 -9.78 -1.16 -13.64
CA ALA A 173 -8.74 -0.94 -14.63
C ALA A 173 -8.94 -1.84 -15.87
N GLY A 174 -9.17 -3.14 -15.66
CA GLY A 174 -9.37 -4.08 -16.77
C GLY A 174 -10.54 -3.69 -17.68
N ILE A 175 -11.62 -3.16 -17.09
CA ILE A 175 -12.80 -2.70 -17.85
C ILE A 175 -12.49 -1.37 -18.58
N LEU A 176 -11.91 -0.40 -17.89
CA LEU A 176 -11.63 0.92 -18.45
C LEU A 176 -10.56 0.86 -19.54
N VAL A 177 -9.46 0.14 -19.30
CA VAL A 177 -8.38 -0.02 -20.29
C VAL A 177 -8.93 -0.67 -21.57
N ALA A 178 -9.76 -1.71 -21.43
CA ALA A 178 -10.35 -2.40 -22.59
C ALA A 178 -11.36 -1.54 -23.37
N LYS A 179 -12.06 -0.59 -22.72
CA LYS A 179 -13.10 0.21 -23.36
C LYS A 179 -12.61 1.57 -23.86
N ILE A 180 -11.83 2.27 -23.08
CA ILE A 180 -11.47 3.69 -23.30
C ILE A 180 -9.96 3.97 -23.20
N GLY A 181 -9.15 2.96 -22.88
CA GLY A 181 -7.69 3.05 -22.84
C GLY A 181 -7.11 3.47 -21.49
N GLU A 182 -5.79 3.36 -21.38
CA GLU A 182 -5.02 3.55 -20.14
C GLU A 182 -5.04 5.00 -19.66
N GLY A 183 -5.05 5.96 -20.58
CA GLY A 183 -4.99 7.39 -20.26
C GLY A 183 -6.10 7.84 -19.33
N TRP A 184 -7.30 7.29 -19.47
CA TRP A 184 -8.43 7.59 -18.59
C TRP A 184 -8.27 7.01 -17.18
N CYS A 185 -7.57 5.88 -17.03
CA CYS A 185 -7.22 5.36 -15.72
C CYS A 185 -6.25 6.31 -14.99
N PHE A 186 -5.27 6.85 -15.70
CA PHE A 186 -4.32 7.82 -15.14
C PHE A 186 -5.02 9.13 -14.76
N PHE A 187 -5.91 9.62 -15.62
CA PHE A 187 -6.70 10.80 -15.34
C PHE A 187 -7.61 10.62 -14.12
N ALA A 188 -8.35 9.51 -14.06
CA ALA A 188 -9.21 9.21 -12.90
C ALA A 188 -8.41 9.09 -11.60
N ASN A 189 -7.19 8.51 -11.63
CA ASN A 189 -6.32 8.49 -10.47
C ASN A 189 -5.82 9.91 -10.10
N ALA A 190 -5.45 10.73 -11.07
CA ALA A 190 -5.07 12.12 -10.81
C ALA A 190 -6.20 12.89 -10.09
N VAL A 191 -7.44 12.73 -10.54
CA VAL A 191 -8.62 13.33 -9.91
C VAL A 191 -8.86 12.75 -8.51
N SER A 192 -8.62 11.47 -8.30
CA SER A 192 -8.84 10.80 -7.01
C SER A 192 -7.98 11.39 -5.87
N TYR A 193 -6.78 11.88 -6.18
CA TYR A 193 -5.92 12.56 -5.20
C TYR A 193 -6.56 13.82 -4.61
N ILE A 194 -7.43 14.50 -5.36
CA ILE A 194 -8.15 15.69 -4.89
C ILE A 194 -8.98 15.35 -3.65
N ALA A 195 -9.61 14.17 -3.62
CA ALA A 195 -10.42 13.73 -2.49
C ALA A 195 -9.59 13.62 -1.19
N VAL A 196 -8.37 13.06 -1.29
CA VAL A 196 -7.45 12.97 -0.14
C VAL A 196 -6.96 14.35 0.28
N ILE A 197 -6.56 15.18 -0.68
CA ILE A 197 -6.03 16.52 -0.39
C ILE A 197 -7.10 17.36 0.31
N ILE A 198 -8.34 17.36 -0.17
CA ILE A 198 -9.46 18.04 0.48
C ILE A 198 -9.67 17.48 1.89
N GLY A 199 -9.72 16.15 2.05
CA GLY A 199 -9.84 15.51 3.36
C GLY A 199 -8.76 15.98 4.32
N LEU A 200 -7.49 15.98 3.89
CA LEU A 200 -6.36 16.44 4.68
C LEU A 200 -6.45 17.94 5.03
N LEU A 201 -6.91 18.79 4.11
CA LEU A 201 -7.07 20.22 4.35
C LEU A 201 -8.18 20.55 5.34
N LEU A 202 -9.24 19.74 5.38
CA LEU A 202 -10.37 19.91 6.31
C LEU A 202 -10.08 19.36 7.72
N MET A 203 -8.97 18.67 7.95
CA MET A 203 -8.62 18.13 9.26
C MET A 203 -8.09 19.20 10.21
N HIS A 204 -8.47 19.08 11.45
CA HIS A 204 -7.93 19.86 12.56
C HIS A 204 -7.09 18.93 13.43
N VAL A 205 -5.77 18.94 13.22
CA VAL A 205 -4.82 18.10 13.98
C VAL A 205 -3.98 19.00 14.87
N ILE A 206 -4.03 18.77 16.17
CA ILE A 206 -3.17 19.44 17.15
C ILE A 206 -1.76 18.85 17.00
N ARG A 207 -0.75 19.72 16.88
CA ARG A 207 0.64 19.30 16.76
C ARG A 207 1.08 18.61 18.05
N PRO A 208 1.45 17.35 18.06
CA PRO A 208 2.11 16.78 19.22
C PRO A 208 3.50 17.43 19.37
N VAL A 209 3.82 17.86 20.60
CA VAL A 209 5.18 18.30 20.95
C VAL A 209 6.05 17.05 20.92
N ARG A 210 7.01 17.03 20.01
CA ARG A 210 7.95 15.91 19.88
C ARG A 210 9.27 16.28 20.53
N ALA A 211 9.77 15.36 21.38
CA ALA A 211 11.14 15.44 21.88
C ALA A 211 12.11 15.25 20.69
N ALA A 212 13.19 16.02 20.68
CA ALA A 212 14.28 15.83 19.73
C ALA A 212 14.84 14.41 19.90
N MET A 213 14.69 13.58 18.89
CA MET A 213 15.26 12.23 18.90
C MET A 213 16.76 12.30 18.58
N ALA A 214 17.52 11.34 19.14
CA ALA A 214 18.92 11.11 18.83
C ALA A 214 19.16 10.90 17.32
N SER A 215 20.43 10.91 16.90
CA SER A 215 20.84 10.82 15.50
C SER A 215 20.12 9.67 14.76
N PRO A 216 19.38 9.96 13.69
CA PRO A 216 18.64 8.93 12.94
C PRO A 216 19.56 7.86 12.34
N LEU A 217 20.80 8.22 12.06
CA LEU A 217 21.81 7.31 11.52
C LEU A 217 22.25 6.29 12.56
N GLU A 218 22.36 6.71 13.83
CA GLU A 218 22.68 5.82 14.96
C GLU A 218 21.59 4.79 15.17
N HIS A 219 20.32 5.19 15.19
CA HIS A 219 19.20 4.26 15.28
C HIS A 219 19.12 3.27 14.12
N MET A 220 19.44 3.71 12.91
CA MET A 220 19.50 2.82 11.75
C MET A 220 20.63 1.79 11.91
N MET A 221 21.80 2.23 12.36
CA MET A 221 22.94 1.34 12.63
C MET A 221 22.67 0.36 13.78
N GLU A 222 22.01 0.82 14.84
CA GLU A 222 21.53 -0.04 15.93
C GLU A 222 20.54 -1.09 15.45
N GLY A 223 19.59 -0.71 14.58
CA GLY A 223 18.67 -1.64 13.95
C GLY A 223 19.37 -2.73 13.15
N PHE A 224 20.34 -2.37 12.31
CA PHE A 224 21.16 -3.34 11.56
C PHE A 224 21.96 -4.25 12.50
N ARG A 225 22.54 -3.69 13.54
CA ARG A 225 23.30 -4.46 14.54
C ARG A 225 22.40 -5.45 15.28
N PHE A 226 21.21 -5.02 15.67
CA PHE A 226 20.22 -5.86 16.33
C PHE A 226 19.77 -7.04 15.46
N VAL A 227 19.46 -6.79 14.19
CA VAL A 227 19.10 -7.82 13.22
C VAL A 227 20.24 -8.83 13.05
N ASN A 228 21.47 -8.34 12.95
CA ASN A 228 22.64 -9.21 12.74
C ASN A 228 22.97 -10.08 13.95
N GLN A 229 22.68 -9.57 15.16
CA GLN A 229 22.89 -10.28 16.43
C GLN A 229 21.74 -11.24 16.79
N THR A 230 20.54 -11.06 16.19
CA THR A 230 19.36 -11.85 16.52
C THR A 230 19.06 -12.86 15.41
N ALA A 231 19.58 -14.09 15.54
CA ALA A 231 19.47 -15.13 14.52
C ALA A 231 18.03 -15.41 14.03
N PRO A 232 16.97 -15.48 14.89
CA PRO A 232 15.60 -15.68 14.42
C PRO A 232 15.08 -14.55 13.54
N ILE A 233 15.39 -13.29 13.89
CA ILE A 233 14.97 -12.13 13.11
C ILE A 233 15.68 -12.10 11.76
N ARG A 234 16.98 -12.38 11.74
CA ARG A 234 17.76 -12.49 10.52
C ARG A 234 17.20 -13.58 9.59
N ALA A 235 16.88 -14.76 10.14
CA ALA A 235 16.31 -15.86 9.36
C ALA A 235 14.95 -15.49 8.75
N LEU A 236 14.08 -14.83 9.51
CA LEU A 236 12.78 -14.35 9.01
C LEU A 236 12.93 -13.28 7.93
N LEU A 237 13.85 -12.34 8.08
CA LEU A 237 14.12 -11.31 7.06
C LEU A 237 14.72 -11.90 5.79
N LEU A 238 15.64 -12.88 5.91
CA LEU A 238 16.19 -13.60 4.76
C LEU A 238 15.12 -14.42 4.04
N LEU A 239 14.24 -15.11 4.78
CA LEU A 239 13.11 -15.84 4.22
C LEU A 239 12.14 -14.88 3.50
N LEU A 240 11.80 -13.76 4.11
CA LEU A 240 10.96 -12.73 3.49
C LEU A 240 11.61 -12.17 2.22
N GLY A 241 12.92 -11.91 2.25
CA GLY A 241 13.68 -11.47 1.09
C GLY A 241 13.67 -12.51 -0.03
N LEU A 242 13.85 -13.80 0.28
CA LEU A 242 13.80 -14.88 -0.70
C LEU A 242 12.41 -15.03 -1.31
N VAL A 243 11.36 -15.03 -0.49
CA VAL A 243 9.96 -15.08 -0.95
C VAL A 243 9.63 -13.88 -1.84
N SER A 244 10.12 -12.69 -1.48
CA SER A 244 9.91 -11.49 -2.30
C SER A 244 10.66 -11.56 -3.62
N LEU A 245 11.90 -12.07 -3.62
CA LEU A 245 12.72 -12.20 -4.82
C LEU A 245 12.16 -13.21 -5.82
N VAL A 246 11.64 -14.34 -5.34
CA VAL A 246 11.12 -15.41 -6.20
C VAL A 246 9.63 -15.22 -6.49
N GLY A 247 8.86 -14.78 -5.49
CA GLY A 247 7.41 -14.70 -5.57
C GLY A 247 6.87 -13.43 -6.21
N MET A 248 7.54 -12.27 -6.07
CA MET A 248 7.00 -11.00 -6.58
C MET A 248 7.11 -10.78 -8.10
N PRO A 249 8.08 -11.36 -8.84
CA PRO A 249 8.19 -11.12 -10.28
C PRO A 249 6.95 -11.49 -11.09
N TYR A 250 6.14 -12.46 -10.63
CA TYR A 250 4.91 -12.85 -11.35
C TYR A 250 3.93 -11.68 -11.52
N VAL A 251 3.85 -10.77 -10.54
CA VAL A 251 2.96 -9.60 -10.59
C VAL A 251 3.38 -8.66 -11.73
N VAL A 252 4.69 -8.48 -11.92
CA VAL A 252 5.24 -7.63 -12.98
C VAL A 252 5.00 -8.23 -14.36
N LEU A 253 5.09 -9.56 -14.48
CA LEU A 253 4.93 -10.30 -15.73
C LEU A 253 3.46 -10.63 -16.07
N MET A 254 2.51 -10.29 -15.19
CA MET A 254 1.09 -10.60 -15.36
C MET A 254 0.49 -10.12 -16.69
N PRO A 255 0.86 -8.96 -17.26
CA PRO A 255 0.39 -8.57 -18.59
C PRO A 255 0.72 -9.58 -19.69
N ILE A 256 1.91 -10.17 -19.65
CA ILE A 256 2.34 -11.19 -20.63
C ILE A 256 1.49 -12.46 -20.49
N PHE A 257 1.28 -12.92 -19.25
CA PHE A 257 0.40 -14.08 -18.99
C PHE A 257 -1.03 -13.82 -19.46
N ALA A 258 -1.57 -12.62 -19.19
CA ALA A 258 -2.92 -12.27 -19.55
C ALA A 258 -3.14 -12.24 -21.07
N ASP A 259 -2.16 -11.76 -21.82
CA ASP A 259 -2.29 -11.56 -23.27
C ASP A 259 -1.76 -12.74 -24.09
N GLN A 260 -0.50 -13.15 -23.90
CA GLN A 260 0.15 -14.16 -24.74
C GLN A 260 -0.26 -15.60 -24.40
N ILE A 261 -0.54 -15.88 -23.11
CA ILE A 261 -0.84 -17.25 -22.68
C ILE A 261 -2.35 -17.49 -22.58
N LEU A 262 -3.08 -16.54 -21.98
CA LEU A 262 -4.52 -16.69 -21.73
C LEU A 262 -5.39 -15.98 -22.78
N HIS A 263 -4.79 -15.21 -23.70
CA HIS A 263 -5.47 -14.45 -24.75
C HIS A 263 -6.62 -13.55 -24.22
N GLY A 264 -6.52 -13.10 -22.96
CA GLY A 264 -7.54 -12.32 -22.27
C GLY A 264 -7.38 -10.81 -22.38
N GLY A 265 -6.27 -10.32 -22.95
CA GLY A 265 -5.95 -8.91 -23.10
C GLY A 265 -5.98 -8.13 -21.79
N ALA A 266 -6.25 -6.83 -21.86
CA ALA A 266 -6.33 -5.95 -20.69
C ALA A 266 -7.42 -6.36 -19.67
N ARG A 267 -8.54 -6.89 -20.17
CA ARG A 267 -9.62 -7.41 -19.30
C ARG A 267 -9.16 -8.63 -18.52
N GLY A 268 -8.46 -9.55 -19.18
CA GLY A 268 -7.83 -10.72 -18.53
C GLY A 268 -6.85 -10.31 -17.45
N LEU A 269 -6.00 -9.31 -17.69
CA LEU A 269 -5.10 -8.76 -16.71
C LEU A 269 -5.85 -8.24 -15.46
N GLY A 270 -6.92 -7.47 -15.67
CA GLY A 270 -7.74 -6.97 -14.56
C GLY A 270 -8.36 -8.08 -13.71
N ILE A 271 -8.86 -9.15 -14.36
CA ILE A 271 -9.43 -10.32 -13.67
C ILE A 271 -8.35 -11.05 -12.86
N LEU A 272 -7.19 -11.31 -13.44
CA LEU A 272 -6.09 -12.01 -12.75
C LEU A 272 -5.59 -11.24 -11.54
N MET A 273 -5.38 -9.94 -11.67
CA MET A 273 -4.94 -9.11 -10.56
C MET A 273 -6.03 -8.93 -9.50
N GLY A 274 -7.29 -8.82 -9.90
CA GLY A 274 -8.44 -8.80 -8.99
C GLY A 274 -8.57 -10.10 -8.22
N ALA A 275 -8.44 -11.26 -8.88
CA ALA A 275 -8.47 -12.58 -8.25
C ALA A 275 -7.34 -12.75 -7.21
N THR A 276 -6.14 -12.23 -7.51
CA THR A 276 -5.03 -12.19 -6.54
C THR A 276 -5.40 -11.40 -5.29
N GLY A 277 -6.08 -10.25 -5.46
CA GLY A 277 -6.59 -9.44 -4.36
C GLY A 277 -7.65 -10.16 -3.52
N VAL A 278 -8.59 -10.84 -4.17
CA VAL A 278 -9.62 -11.68 -3.50
C VAL A 278 -8.96 -12.79 -2.69
N GLY A 279 -7.98 -13.50 -3.26
CA GLY A 279 -7.23 -14.54 -2.55
C GLY A 279 -6.52 -14.00 -1.30
N ALA A 280 -5.89 -12.82 -1.39
CA ALA A 280 -5.24 -12.17 -0.26
C ALA A 280 -6.26 -11.78 0.84
N LEU A 281 -7.44 -11.28 0.45
CA LEU A 281 -8.51 -10.93 1.38
C LEU A 281 -9.05 -12.16 2.10
N LEU A 282 -9.34 -13.24 1.35
CA LEU A 282 -9.82 -14.49 1.93
C LEU A 282 -8.77 -15.11 2.88
N GLY A 283 -7.50 -15.08 2.52
CA GLY A 283 -6.41 -15.54 3.38
C GLY A 283 -6.32 -14.73 4.68
N ALA A 284 -6.42 -13.41 4.60
CA ALA A 284 -6.43 -12.53 5.77
C ALA A 284 -7.64 -12.78 6.68
N LEU A 285 -8.83 -12.93 6.09
CA LEU A 285 -10.04 -13.26 6.84
C LEU A 285 -9.95 -14.62 7.52
N THR A 286 -9.47 -15.65 6.81
CA THR A 286 -9.28 -16.99 7.36
C THR A 286 -8.33 -16.96 8.56
N LEU A 287 -7.26 -16.17 8.47
CA LEU A 287 -6.33 -15.99 9.58
C LEU A 287 -6.96 -15.23 10.75
N ALA A 288 -7.76 -14.20 10.48
CA ALA A 288 -8.44 -13.40 11.49
C ALA A 288 -9.52 -14.19 12.26
N PHE A 289 -10.21 -15.14 11.60
CA PHE A 289 -11.21 -16.00 12.24
C PHE A 289 -10.61 -17.20 12.97
N ARG A 290 -9.31 -17.44 12.85
CA ARG A 290 -8.65 -18.54 13.51
C ARG A 290 -8.44 -18.22 15.00
N GLU A 291 -9.21 -18.86 15.86
CA GLU A 291 -9.05 -18.77 17.32
C GLU A 291 -7.82 -19.56 17.75
N GLY A 292 -6.67 -18.88 17.89
CA GLY A 292 -5.44 -19.43 18.47
C GLY A 292 -4.33 -19.74 17.47
N VAL A 293 -3.11 -19.56 17.98
CA VAL A 293 -1.82 -19.77 17.27
C VAL A 293 -1.46 -21.27 17.19
N LYS A 294 -2.37 -22.19 17.53
CA LYS A 294 -2.12 -23.64 17.49
C LYS A 294 -1.90 -24.09 16.05
N GLY A 295 -0.68 -24.51 15.75
CA GLY A 295 -0.23 -24.93 14.41
C GLY A 295 0.68 -23.92 13.69
N LEU A 296 0.93 -22.73 14.26
CA LEU A 296 1.96 -21.80 13.82
C LEU A 296 3.19 -21.82 14.76
N GLU A 297 3.23 -22.77 15.70
CA GLU A 297 4.33 -22.93 16.66
C GLU A 297 5.56 -23.60 16.02
N ILE A 298 6.15 -22.98 15.01
CA ILE A 298 7.49 -23.38 14.54
C ILE A 298 8.60 -22.94 15.52
N GLY A 299 8.28 -22.13 16.55
CA GLY A 299 9.26 -21.51 17.43
C GLY A 299 9.35 -22.03 18.87
N ARG A 300 8.39 -22.82 19.37
CA ARG A 300 8.40 -23.23 20.79
C ARG A 300 9.16 -24.52 21.12
N ALA A 301 9.47 -25.35 20.14
CA ALA A 301 10.29 -26.55 20.37
C ALA A 301 11.76 -26.24 20.73
N SER A 302 12.26 -25.08 20.27
CA SER A 302 13.67 -24.71 20.50
C SER A 302 13.97 -24.06 21.85
N CYS A 303 12.96 -23.64 22.61
CA CYS A 303 13.16 -23.01 23.93
C CYS A 303 13.03 -23.97 25.12
N ARG A 304 12.66 -25.24 24.89
CA ARG A 304 12.43 -26.22 25.98
C ARG A 304 13.62 -27.13 26.28
N GLU A 305 14.69 -27.03 25.50
CA GLU A 305 15.90 -27.85 25.68
C GLU A 305 17.11 -27.13 26.35
N ARG A 306 16.88 -25.97 26.97
CA ARG A 306 17.92 -25.33 27.78
C ARG A 306 17.35 -24.84 29.11
N VAL A 307 17.08 -25.80 30.01
CA VAL A 307 17.14 -25.61 31.47
C VAL A 307 17.81 -26.84 32.04
#